data_899226f9031dd188608861123bce5694
#
_entry.id   899226f9031dd188608861123bce5694
#
_cell.length_a   1.000
_cell.length_b   1.000
_cell.length_c   1.000
_cell.angle_alpha   90.00
_cell.angle_beta   90.00
_cell.angle_gamma   90.00
#
_symmetry.space_group_name_H-M   'P 1'
#
loop_
_entity.id
_entity.type
_entity.pdbx_description
1 polymer ?
#
loop_
_entity_poly.entity_id
_entity_poly.type
_entity_poly.pdbx_seq_one_letter_code
_entity_poly.pdbx_strand_id
1 'polypeptide(L)'
;VSTHGVTGKTGTTKNSGGIVGTNEGSISNAYNESIIHGSENIGGIAGSNAGSQATLESIANAVEIIGDAGSKNVGGLVGMQDQATTNMGRNTGAITGCTNVGGMVGYNTAGSELNNLENSPQATITGITNVGGIAGVNEGVISADDQMNLINSGKIYGWENVGGIAGKNSGKIANVN
;
A
#
# COMPACT_ATOMS: atom_id res chain seq x y z
N VAL A 1 4.59 17.81 -3.61
CA VAL A 1 4.81 18.09 -2.18
C VAL A 1 5.89 17.13 -1.70
N SER A 2 6.95 17.64 -1.10
CA SER A 2 7.99 16.85 -0.44
C SER A 2 7.81 16.96 1.08
N THR A 3 7.83 15.84 1.77
CA THR A 3 7.65 15.79 3.23
C THR A 3 8.92 15.27 3.92
N HIS A 4 9.17 15.70 5.15
CA HIS A 4 10.32 15.28 5.95
C HIS A 4 9.82 14.51 7.17
N GLY A 5 10.07 13.21 7.20
CA GLY A 5 9.85 12.29 8.32
C GLY A 5 8.49 12.38 9.01
N VAL A 6 7.65 11.39 8.84
CA VAL A 6 6.40 11.25 9.60
C VAL A 6 6.55 10.10 10.58
N THR A 7 6.56 10.42 11.85
CA THR A 7 6.67 9.41 12.92
C THR A 7 5.46 9.48 13.83
N GLY A 8 4.66 8.42 13.80
CA GLY A 8 3.61 8.23 14.76
C GLY A 8 4.15 7.78 16.13
N LYS A 9 3.34 7.89 17.16
CA LYS A 9 3.67 7.36 18.49
C LYS A 9 3.68 5.84 18.47
N THR A 10 4.80 5.23 18.79
CA THR A 10 4.98 3.77 18.78
C THR A 10 3.86 3.03 19.50
N GLY A 11 3.32 2.01 18.84
CA GLY A 11 2.31 1.11 19.39
C GLY A 11 0.87 1.63 19.44
N THR A 12 0.60 2.89 19.04
CA THR A 12 -0.75 3.50 19.15
C THR A 12 -1.18 4.34 17.97
N THR A 13 -0.31 4.60 17.01
CA THR A 13 -0.64 5.49 15.89
C THR A 13 -1.48 4.78 14.84
N LYS A 14 -2.59 5.40 14.48
CA LYS A 14 -3.47 4.97 13.40
C LYS A 14 -3.41 5.96 12.24
N ASN A 15 -3.56 5.45 11.02
CA ASN A 15 -3.59 6.22 9.79
C ASN A 15 -2.35 7.12 9.63
N SER A 16 -1.17 6.50 9.53
CA SER A 16 0.10 7.21 9.26
C SER A 16 0.35 7.26 7.75
N GLY A 17 0.45 8.46 7.18
CA GLY A 17 0.76 8.66 5.77
C GLY A 17 1.72 9.83 5.57
N GLY A 18 2.59 9.73 4.55
CA GLY A 18 3.56 10.77 4.25
C GLY A 18 2.93 12.07 3.76
N ILE A 19 1.76 11.99 3.13
CA ILE A 19 1.01 13.15 2.63
C ILE A 19 -0.21 13.41 3.52
N VAL A 20 -0.96 12.36 3.85
CA VAL A 20 -2.19 12.47 4.63
C VAL A 20 -2.43 11.25 5.52
N GLY A 21 -2.96 11.46 6.73
CA GLY A 21 -3.40 10.35 7.59
C GLY A 21 -4.62 9.64 7.00
N THR A 22 -5.69 10.39 6.66
CA THR A 22 -6.90 9.87 6.01
C THR A 22 -7.27 10.77 4.83
N ASN A 23 -7.44 10.17 3.65
CA ASN A 23 -7.94 10.82 2.44
C ASN A 23 -9.39 10.40 2.18
N GLU A 24 -10.28 11.38 2.05
CA GLU A 24 -11.69 11.22 1.65
C GLU A 24 -12.00 12.00 0.36
N GLY A 25 -10.98 12.63 -0.23
CA GLY A 25 -11.04 13.44 -1.44
C GLY A 25 -10.10 12.93 -2.52
N SER A 26 -9.52 13.82 -3.30
CA SER A 26 -8.60 13.49 -4.39
C SER A 26 -7.17 13.97 -4.12
N ILE A 27 -6.20 13.08 -4.29
CA ILE A 27 -4.77 13.40 -4.28
C ILE A 27 -4.19 12.96 -5.62
N SER A 28 -3.49 13.84 -6.30
CA SER A 28 -2.79 13.53 -7.54
C SER A 28 -1.38 14.06 -7.56
N ASN A 29 -0.51 13.40 -8.36
CA ASN A 29 0.88 13.80 -8.55
C ASN A 29 1.63 13.99 -7.21
N ALA A 30 1.48 13.04 -6.28
CA ALA A 30 2.08 13.08 -4.96
C ALA A 30 3.25 12.10 -4.86
N TYR A 31 4.31 12.53 -4.19
CA TYR A 31 5.53 11.76 -4.02
C TYR A 31 6.00 11.81 -2.56
N ASN A 32 6.27 10.65 -1.98
CA ASN A 32 6.81 10.53 -0.63
C ASN A 32 8.31 10.23 -0.65
N GLU A 33 9.07 11.08 0.03
CA GLU A 33 10.50 10.92 0.30
C GLU A 33 10.81 10.81 1.81
N SER A 34 9.77 10.63 2.62
CA SER A 34 9.90 10.59 4.07
C SER A 34 9.68 9.19 4.61
N ILE A 35 10.56 8.69 5.46
CA ILE A 35 10.35 7.44 6.19
C ILE A 35 9.10 7.57 7.06
N ILE A 36 8.21 6.60 6.99
CA ILE A 36 6.95 6.58 7.74
C ILE A 36 6.99 5.46 8.77
N HIS A 37 6.67 5.80 10.01
CA HIS A 37 6.49 4.85 11.11
C HIS A 37 5.06 4.87 11.63
N GLY A 38 4.57 3.72 12.07
CA GLY A 38 3.24 3.64 12.70
C GLY A 38 2.86 2.23 13.13
N SER A 39 1.63 2.10 13.63
CA SER A 39 1.13 0.83 14.20
C SER A 39 -0.05 0.25 13.44
N GLU A 40 -0.93 1.08 12.88
CA GLU A 40 -2.10 0.63 12.12
C GLU A 40 -2.39 1.56 10.94
N ASN A 41 -2.68 0.99 9.77
CA ASN A 41 -2.93 1.69 8.51
C ASN A 41 -1.78 2.66 8.17
N ILE A 42 -0.69 2.10 7.68
CA ILE A 42 0.54 2.83 7.43
C ILE A 42 0.82 2.81 5.93
N GLY A 43 0.96 3.97 5.31
CA GLY A 43 1.26 4.10 3.90
C GLY A 43 2.17 5.28 3.57
N GLY A 44 2.91 5.18 2.48
CA GLY A 44 3.80 6.26 2.03
C GLY A 44 3.03 7.53 1.63
N ILE A 45 1.84 7.39 1.10
CA ILE A 45 0.98 8.52 0.70
C ILE A 45 -0.13 8.74 1.72
N ALA A 46 -0.94 7.71 1.98
CA ALA A 46 -2.06 7.80 2.90
C ALA A 46 -2.06 6.63 3.89
N GLY A 47 -2.33 6.90 5.14
CA GLY A 47 -2.61 5.85 6.12
C GLY A 47 -3.91 5.13 5.74
N SER A 48 -4.96 5.87 5.46
CA SER A 48 -6.25 5.40 4.97
C SER A 48 -6.70 6.21 3.74
N ASN A 49 -7.20 5.53 2.72
CA ASN A 49 -7.88 6.15 1.57
C ASN A 49 -9.32 5.62 1.58
N ALA A 50 -10.29 6.45 1.93
CA ALA A 50 -11.61 5.99 2.33
C ALA A 50 -12.76 6.79 1.72
N GLY A 51 -13.78 6.07 1.25
CA GLY A 51 -15.01 6.65 0.68
C GLY A 51 -15.03 6.65 -0.86
N SER A 52 -16.21 6.57 -1.43
CA SER A 52 -16.43 6.41 -2.88
C SER A 52 -15.94 7.57 -3.75
N GLN A 53 -15.61 8.69 -3.15
CA GLN A 53 -15.00 9.86 -3.81
C GLN A 53 -13.48 9.93 -3.57
N ALA A 54 -12.94 9.06 -2.73
CA ALA A 54 -11.53 9.09 -2.41
C ALA A 54 -10.70 8.48 -3.54
N THR A 55 -9.81 9.29 -4.10
CA THR A 55 -8.94 8.87 -5.20
C THR A 55 -7.48 9.24 -4.95
N LEU A 56 -6.61 8.35 -5.35
CA LEU A 56 -5.18 8.58 -5.43
C LEU A 56 -4.72 8.29 -6.86
N GLU A 57 -4.08 9.26 -7.50
CA GLU A 57 -3.72 9.21 -8.91
C GLU A 57 -2.28 9.65 -9.14
N SER A 58 -1.50 8.89 -9.92
CA SER A 58 -0.11 9.22 -10.26
C SER A 58 0.74 9.50 -9.01
N ILE A 59 0.83 8.51 -8.13
CA ILE A 59 1.48 8.63 -6.83
C ILE A 59 2.70 7.70 -6.70
N ALA A 60 3.70 8.11 -5.93
CA ALA A 60 4.87 7.26 -5.71
C ALA A 60 5.44 7.36 -4.29
N ASN A 61 6.00 6.23 -3.84
CA ASN A 61 6.83 6.15 -2.64
C ASN A 61 8.23 5.64 -3.01
N ALA A 62 9.27 6.35 -2.54
CA ALA A 62 10.66 5.97 -2.79
C ALA A 62 11.43 5.53 -1.55
N VAL A 63 10.80 5.56 -0.39
CA VAL A 63 11.48 5.39 0.88
C VAL A 63 10.85 4.29 1.74
N GLU A 64 11.48 4.01 2.85
CA GLU A 64 11.08 2.94 3.76
C GLU A 64 9.78 3.27 4.52
N ILE A 65 8.90 2.27 4.61
CA ILE A 65 7.69 2.29 5.43
C ILE A 65 7.84 1.21 6.51
N ILE A 66 7.76 1.62 7.77
CA ILE A 66 8.06 0.77 8.92
C ILE A 66 6.85 0.66 9.84
N GLY A 67 6.28 -0.52 9.91
CA GLY A 67 5.30 -0.87 10.93
C GLY A 67 5.96 -1.30 12.23
N ASP A 68 5.49 -0.78 13.34
CA ASP A 68 5.90 -1.20 14.69
C ASP A 68 5.60 -2.69 14.96
N ALA A 69 6.09 -3.22 16.07
CA ALA A 69 5.74 -4.56 16.51
C ALA A 69 4.22 -4.72 16.66
N GLY A 70 3.65 -5.74 16.00
CA GLY A 70 2.21 -5.96 15.95
C GLY A 70 1.44 -5.08 14.95
N SER A 71 2.15 -4.35 14.09
CA SER A 71 1.53 -3.48 13.09
C SER A 71 0.57 -4.21 12.16
N LYS A 72 -0.43 -3.46 11.68
CA LYS A 72 -1.44 -3.96 10.74
C LYS A 72 -1.62 -3.01 9.57
N ASN A 73 -1.91 -3.57 8.39
CA ASN A 73 -2.22 -2.84 7.17
C ASN A 73 -1.08 -1.88 6.80
N VAL A 74 0.04 -2.43 6.39
CA VAL A 74 1.24 -1.68 5.99
C VAL A 74 1.40 -1.77 4.47
N GLY A 75 1.38 -0.64 3.80
CA GLY A 75 1.55 -0.56 2.34
C GLY A 75 2.51 0.53 1.91
N GLY A 76 3.16 0.34 0.77
CA GLY A 76 4.08 1.32 0.22
C GLY A 76 3.40 2.65 -0.15
N LEU A 77 2.12 2.59 -0.55
CA LEU A 77 1.32 3.78 -0.86
C LEU A 77 0.21 4.01 0.16
N VAL A 78 -0.56 2.97 0.48
CA VAL A 78 -1.75 3.09 1.33
C VAL A 78 -1.77 1.97 2.36
N GLY A 79 -2.02 2.31 3.62
CA GLY A 79 -2.23 1.31 4.68
C GLY A 79 -3.54 0.55 4.47
N MET A 80 -4.66 1.26 4.43
CA MET A 80 -5.99 0.73 4.19
C MET A 80 -6.72 1.48 3.08
N GLN A 81 -7.21 0.75 2.10
CA GLN A 81 -8.05 1.25 1.00
C GLN A 81 -9.49 0.79 1.27
N ASP A 82 -10.44 1.72 1.40
CA ASP A 82 -11.82 1.44 1.77
C ASP A 82 -12.82 2.16 0.84
N GLN A 83 -13.49 1.41 -0.03
CA GLN A 83 -14.43 1.91 -1.04
C GLN A 83 -13.85 3.05 -1.91
N ALA A 84 -12.56 3.01 -2.17
CA ALA A 84 -11.80 4.07 -2.81
C ALA A 84 -11.01 3.54 -4.03
N THR A 85 -10.44 4.44 -4.83
CA THR A 85 -9.64 4.08 -6.00
C THR A 85 -8.21 4.58 -5.84
N THR A 86 -7.25 3.70 -6.18
CA THR A 86 -5.84 4.06 -6.36
C THR A 86 -5.39 3.63 -7.75
N ASN A 87 -4.90 4.58 -8.53
CA ASN A 87 -4.49 4.36 -9.91
C ASN A 87 -3.10 4.95 -10.20
N MET A 88 -2.33 4.30 -11.11
CA MET A 88 -0.99 4.72 -11.53
C MET A 88 -0.05 4.98 -10.32
N GLY A 89 0.10 3.96 -9.48
CA GLY A 89 0.95 4.03 -8.31
C GLY A 89 2.26 3.27 -8.47
N ARG A 90 3.36 3.79 -7.90
CA ARG A 90 4.67 3.15 -7.91
C ARG A 90 5.30 3.12 -6.53
N ASN A 91 5.87 1.98 -6.16
CA ASN A 91 6.70 1.85 -4.95
C ASN A 91 8.10 1.35 -5.29
N THR A 92 9.11 2.04 -4.79
CA THR A 92 10.52 1.62 -4.85
C THR A 92 11.14 1.38 -3.47
N GLY A 93 10.43 1.79 -2.40
CA GLY A 93 10.90 1.69 -1.02
C GLY A 93 10.72 0.31 -0.41
N ALA A 94 11.45 0.05 0.66
CA ALA A 94 11.29 -1.13 1.48
C ALA A 94 10.07 -1.00 2.40
N ILE A 95 9.29 -2.08 2.54
CA ILE A 95 8.11 -2.12 3.38
C ILE A 95 8.30 -3.20 4.44
N THR A 96 8.18 -2.85 5.71
CA THR A 96 8.29 -3.77 6.83
C THR A 96 7.07 -3.65 7.74
N GLY A 97 6.45 -4.78 8.07
CA GLY A 97 5.28 -4.82 8.96
C GLY A 97 5.02 -6.20 9.53
N CYS A 98 3.93 -6.36 10.25
CA CYS A 98 3.55 -7.65 10.83
C CYS A 98 2.42 -8.33 10.08
N THR A 99 1.26 -7.70 10.00
CA THR A 99 0.04 -8.30 9.41
C THR A 99 -0.50 -7.44 8.28
N ASN A 100 -0.93 -8.06 7.18
CA ASN A 100 -1.43 -7.43 5.97
C ASN A 100 -0.41 -6.44 5.40
N VAL A 101 0.70 -6.97 4.89
CA VAL A 101 1.80 -6.17 4.36
C VAL A 101 1.80 -6.27 2.83
N GLY A 102 1.62 -5.15 2.17
CA GLY A 102 1.63 -5.06 0.72
C GLY A 102 2.67 -4.07 0.18
N GLY A 103 3.25 -4.39 -0.97
CA GLY A 103 4.17 -3.46 -1.63
C GLY A 103 3.50 -2.13 -2.00
N MET A 104 2.19 -2.16 -2.24
CA MET A 104 1.40 -0.98 -2.57
C MET A 104 0.36 -0.68 -1.49
N VAL A 105 -0.47 -1.66 -1.13
CA VAL A 105 -1.58 -1.49 -0.19
C VAL A 105 -1.57 -2.60 0.86
N GLY A 106 -1.68 -2.24 2.13
CA GLY A 106 -1.79 -3.22 3.22
C GLY A 106 -3.09 -4.02 3.14
N TYR A 107 -4.22 -3.34 3.07
CA TYR A 107 -5.55 -3.95 2.98
C TYR A 107 -6.46 -3.23 1.99
N ASN A 108 -6.91 -3.94 0.97
CA ASN A 108 -7.86 -3.47 -0.04
C ASN A 108 -9.23 -4.07 0.25
N THR A 109 -10.16 -3.27 0.76
CA THR A 109 -11.51 -3.73 1.16
C THR A 109 -12.42 -3.95 -0.05
N ALA A 110 -13.54 -4.63 0.16
CA ALA A 110 -14.59 -4.78 -0.85
C ALA A 110 -15.10 -3.41 -1.34
N GLY A 111 -15.34 -3.29 -2.64
CA GLY A 111 -15.75 -2.03 -3.26
C GLY A 111 -14.59 -1.07 -3.60
N SER A 112 -13.37 -1.44 -3.28
CA SER A 112 -12.17 -0.67 -3.63
C SER A 112 -11.50 -1.17 -4.91
N GLU A 113 -10.79 -0.26 -5.61
CA GLU A 113 -10.07 -0.56 -6.85
C GLU A 113 -8.61 -0.14 -6.78
N LEU A 114 -7.74 -1.04 -7.18
CA LEU A 114 -6.30 -0.83 -7.34
C LEU A 114 -5.96 -1.08 -8.81
N ASN A 115 -5.58 -0.04 -9.52
CA ASN A 115 -5.35 -0.10 -10.96
C ASN A 115 -3.94 0.37 -11.33
N ASN A 116 -3.30 -0.32 -12.31
CA ASN A 116 -2.06 0.14 -12.94
C ASN A 116 -0.93 0.41 -11.93
N LEU A 117 -0.64 -0.56 -11.06
CA LEU A 117 0.33 -0.42 -9.99
C LEU A 117 1.65 -1.14 -10.30
N GLU A 118 2.76 -0.51 -9.94
CA GLU A 118 4.11 -1.06 -10.08
C GLU A 118 4.84 -1.11 -8.73
N ASN A 119 5.13 -2.33 -8.27
CA ASN A 119 6.12 -2.53 -7.21
C ASN A 119 7.46 -2.90 -7.84
N SER A 120 8.42 -2.01 -7.72
CA SER A 120 9.67 -2.01 -8.51
C SER A 120 10.68 -3.04 -8.02
N PRO A 121 11.69 -3.44 -8.83
CA PRO A 121 12.72 -4.41 -8.43
C PRO A 121 13.55 -3.99 -7.21
N GLN A 122 13.61 -2.70 -6.89
CA GLN A 122 14.32 -2.19 -5.71
C GLN A 122 13.53 -2.39 -4.42
N ALA A 123 12.20 -2.54 -4.52
CA ALA A 123 11.34 -2.72 -3.36
C ALA A 123 11.57 -4.09 -2.71
N THR A 124 11.54 -4.08 -1.38
CA THR A 124 11.57 -5.31 -0.58
C THR A 124 10.42 -5.25 0.42
N ILE A 125 9.55 -6.26 0.38
CA ILE A 125 8.40 -6.36 1.26
C ILE A 125 8.67 -7.46 2.29
N THR A 126 8.61 -7.12 3.57
CA THR A 126 8.83 -8.05 4.68
C THR A 126 7.67 -8.00 5.66
N GLY A 127 7.08 -9.16 5.91
CA GLY A 127 5.95 -9.27 6.84
C GLY A 127 5.88 -10.63 7.54
N ILE A 128 4.89 -10.82 8.38
CA ILE A 128 4.65 -12.10 9.07
C ILE A 128 3.45 -12.80 8.41
N THR A 129 2.28 -12.17 8.39
CA THR A 129 1.04 -12.77 7.89
C THR A 129 0.43 -11.93 6.79
N ASN A 130 -0.06 -12.55 5.72
CA ASN A 130 -0.66 -11.96 4.54
C ASN A 130 0.28 -10.94 3.88
N VAL A 131 1.31 -11.44 3.22
CA VAL A 131 2.36 -10.62 2.59
C VAL A 131 2.25 -10.70 1.07
N GLY A 132 2.02 -9.59 0.41
CA GLY A 132 1.86 -9.54 -1.04
C GLY A 132 2.67 -8.44 -1.72
N GLY A 133 3.03 -8.65 -2.98
CA GLY A 133 3.78 -7.66 -3.75
C GLY A 133 2.97 -6.42 -4.08
N ILE A 134 1.65 -6.53 -4.21
CA ILE A 134 0.72 -5.41 -4.41
C ILE A 134 -0.13 -5.21 -3.16
N ALA A 135 -0.85 -6.22 -2.70
CA ALA A 135 -1.70 -6.10 -1.53
C ALA A 135 -1.40 -7.18 -0.48
N GLY A 136 -1.40 -6.84 0.80
CA GLY A 136 -1.39 -7.82 1.89
C GLY A 136 -2.65 -8.67 1.85
N VAL A 137 -3.81 -8.02 1.88
CA VAL A 137 -5.14 -8.61 1.69
C VAL A 137 -5.88 -7.88 0.58
N ASN A 138 -6.54 -8.65 -0.30
CA ASN A 138 -7.43 -8.12 -1.33
C ASN A 138 -8.83 -8.70 -1.18
N GLU A 139 -9.83 -7.85 -0.97
CA GLU A 139 -11.26 -8.15 -1.04
C GLU A 139 -11.97 -7.35 -2.14
N GLY A 140 -11.28 -6.35 -2.70
CA GLY A 140 -11.74 -5.51 -3.80
C GLY A 140 -11.25 -6.00 -5.17
N VAL A 141 -10.95 -5.08 -6.04
CA VAL A 141 -10.43 -5.34 -7.38
C VAL A 141 -8.96 -4.88 -7.47
N ILE A 142 -8.12 -5.74 -8.02
CA ILE A 142 -6.76 -5.42 -8.45
C ILE A 142 -6.68 -5.73 -9.94
N SER A 143 -6.38 -4.72 -10.78
CA SER A 143 -6.32 -4.91 -12.23
C SER A 143 -5.36 -3.92 -12.92
N ALA A 144 -5.10 -4.19 -14.20
CA ALA A 144 -4.55 -3.21 -15.12
C ALA A 144 -5.49 -3.05 -16.31
N ASP A 145 -5.45 -1.90 -16.95
CA ASP A 145 -6.09 -1.69 -18.25
C ASP A 145 -5.20 -2.18 -19.40
N ASP A 146 -5.71 -2.15 -20.62
CA ASP A 146 -5.03 -2.69 -21.81
C ASP A 146 -3.76 -1.92 -22.22
N GLN A 147 -3.53 -0.75 -21.68
CA GLN A 147 -2.41 0.14 -22.02
C GLN A 147 -1.32 0.15 -20.94
N MET A 148 -1.61 -0.37 -19.76
CA MET A 148 -0.72 -0.31 -18.61
C MET A 148 -0.53 -1.69 -17.98
N ASN A 149 0.40 -1.77 -17.02
CA ASN A 149 0.75 -3.03 -16.39
C ASN A 149 0.41 -3.01 -14.89
N LEU A 150 0.02 -4.16 -14.39
CA LEU A 150 0.06 -4.47 -12.98
C LEU A 150 1.28 -5.35 -12.74
N ILE A 151 2.32 -4.79 -12.13
CA ILE A 151 3.62 -5.46 -12.02
C ILE A 151 4.08 -5.50 -10.57
N ASN A 152 4.48 -6.69 -10.13
CA ASN A 152 5.35 -6.83 -8.98
C ASN A 152 6.70 -7.41 -9.42
N SER A 153 7.74 -6.61 -9.33
CA SER A 153 9.14 -7.02 -9.55
C SER A 153 9.95 -7.01 -8.25
N GLY A 154 9.35 -6.59 -7.14
CA GLY A 154 9.98 -6.52 -5.83
C GLY A 154 10.16 -7.90 -5.18
N LYS A 155 11.05 -7.96 -4.20
CA LYS A 155 11.28 -9.16 -3.38
C LYS A 155 10.28 -9.20 -2.22
N ILE A 156 9.72 -10.39 -1.96
CA ILE A 156 8.73 -10.58 -0.91
C ILE A 156 9.23 -11.62 0.09
N TYR A 157 9.21 -11.29 1.36
CA TYR A 157 9.56 -12.17 2.47
C TYR A 157 8.41 -12.21 3.48
N GLY A 158 7.92 -13.39 3.77
CA GLY A 158 6.82 -13.58 4.72
C GLY A 158 6.83 -14.96 5.34
N TRP A 159 6.01 -15.15 6.35
CA TRP A 159 5.91 -16.41 7.07
C TRP A 159 4.63 -17.18 6.73
N GLU A 160 3.51 -16.46 6.62
CA GLU A 160 2.19 -17.05 6.36
C GLU A 160 1.45 -16.27 5.27
N ASN A 161 0.83 -16.98 4.31
CA ASN A 161 0.08 -16.42 3.18
C ASN A 161 0.93 -15.43 2.38
N VAL A 162 1.94 -15.91 1.68
CA VAL A 162 2.85 -15.09 0.86
C VAL A 162 2.51 -15.24 -0.62
N GLY A 163 2.26 -14.13 -1.31
CA GLY A 163 1.91 -14.15 -2.73
C GLY A 163 2.57 -13.03 -3.55
N GLY A 164 2.84 -13.31 -4.81
CA GLY A 164 3.46 -12.33 -5.72
C GLY A 164 2.62 -11.06 -5.93
N ILE A 165 1.29 -11.16 -5.90
CA ILE A 165 0.37 -10.04 -6.01
C ILE A 165 -0.35 -9.80 -4.68
N ALA A 166 -1.03 -10.79 -4.12
CA ALA A 166 -1.73 -10.67 -2.86
C ALA A 166 -1.34 -11.79 -1.90
N GLY A 167 -1.14 -11.48 -0.63
CA GLY A 167 -0.94 -12.49 0.42
C GLY A 167 -2.20 -13.31 0.65
N LYS A 168 -3.35 -12.63 0.74
CA LYS A 168 -4.68 -13.25 0.79
C LYS A 168 -5.60 -12.57 -0.21
N ASN A 169 -6.34 -13.38 -1.00
CA ASN A 169 -7.29 -12.86 -1.97
C ASN A 169 -8.67 -13.50 -1.80
N SER A 170 -9.70 -12.68 -1.61
CA SER A 170 -11.12 -13.04 -1.71
C SER A 170 -11.87 -12.13 -2.68
N GLY A 171 -11.18 -11.17 -3.28
CA GLY A 171 -11.68 -10.29 -4.32
C GLY A 171 -11.29 -10.73 -5.73
N LYS A 172 -11.17 -9.78 -6.64
CA LYS A 172 -10.78 -10.01 -8.04
C LYS A 172 -9.34 -9.58 -8.29
N ILE A 173 -8.58 -10.41 -8.97
CA ILE A 173 -7.27 -10.06 -9.56
C ILE A 173 -7.36 -10.37 -11.05
N ALA A 174 -7.03 -9.41 -11.92
CA ALA A 174 -7.11 -9.56 -13.36
C ALA A 174 -5.98 -8.79 -14.06
N ASN A 175 -5.64 -9.22 -15.29
CA ASN A 175 -4.66 -8.56 -16.17
C ASN A 175 -3.30 -8.35 -15.48
N VAL A 176 -2.77 -9.41 -14.89
CA VAL A 176 -1.44 -9.43 -14.24
C VAL A 176 -0.42 -9.95 -15.25
N ASN A 177 0.70 -9.25 -15.37
CA ASN A 177 1.84 -9.64 -16.20
C ASN A 177 3.04 -10.07 -15.36
#